data_ba4a37ca0522cf085941187e89b48b14
#
_entry.id   ba4a37ca0522cf085941187e89b48b14
#
_cell.length_a   1.000
_cell.length_b   1.000
_cell.length_c   1.000
_cell.angle_alpha   90.00
_cell.angle_beta   90.00
_cell.angle_gamma   90.00
#
_symmetry.space_group_name_H-M   'P 1'
#
loop_
_entity.id
_entity.type
_entity.pdbx_description
1 polymer ?
#
loop_
_entity_poly.entity_id
_entity_poly.type
_entity_poly.pdbx_seq_one_letter_code
_entity_poly.pdbx_strand_id
1 'polypeptide(L)'
;NWSVASMVNMSSGLPMKVPVGANAYGSADNFLPGATTIGDILKEQGYNQTVMFGADASFGGLDYFFEEHGDYNIMDYKRAKQDNFIPQDYSVWWGYEDDKLYEYAKMELTRLAGEDKPFYFVMETADTHFPDGYLSPNAKTPFDKQYANVIFYSQAETVKFVRWIQSQPFYENTTIVINGDHLSMDKNFFKDFDPNYRRTCFNLILNPTPNCTSAPDTRFHNREWATFDMLPTMLASIGVEIEGNKLGIG
;
A
#
# COMPACT_ATOMS: atom_id res chain seq x y z
N ASN A 1 -3.68 15.16 -0.94
CA ASN A 1 -3.48 13.97 -1.78
C ASN A 1 -1.98 13.77 -1.95
N TRP A 2 -1.43 12.80 -1.24
CA TRP A 2 0.00 12.50 -1.24
C TRP A 2 0.22 11.12 -0.61
N SER A 3 0.83 10.19 -1.33
CA SER A 3 1.00 8.79 -0.93
C SER A 3 1.69 8.64 0.42
N VAL A 4 2.78 9.38 0.67
CA VAL A 4 3.48 9.37 1.97
C VAL A 4 2.52 9.67 3.14
N ALA A 5 1.71 10.74 3.01
CA ALA A 5 0.74 11.08 4.06
C ALA A 5 -0.33 9.99 4.23
N SER A 6 -0.76 9.37 3.15
CA SER A 6 -1.74 8.28 3.22
C SER A 6 -1.17 7.03 3.87
N MET A 7 0.06 6.64 3.55
CA MET A 7 0.72 5.51 4.20
C MET A 7 0.90 5.74 5.70
N VAL A 8 1.36 6.93 6.09
CA VAL A 8 1.46 7.32 7.51
C VAL A 8 0.10 7.28 8.19
N ASN A 9 -0.93 7.88 7.57
CA ASN A 9 -2.28 7.91 8.14
C ASN A 9 -2.87 6.50 8.30
N MET A 10 -2.72 5.65 7.28
CA MET A 10 -3.22 4.28 7.32
C MET A 10 -2.48 3.42 8.35
N SER A 11 -1.19 3.65 8.55
CA SER A 11 -0.38 2.87 9.49
C SER A 11 -0.52 3.33 10.94
N SER A 12 -0.74 4.63 11.18
CA SER A 12 -0.74 5.23 12.52
C SER A 12 -2.13 5.67 13.02
N GLY A 13 -3.13 5.76 12.13
CA GLY A 13 -4.42 6.35 12.47
C GLY A 13 -4.37 7.87 12.72
N LEU A 14 -3.25 8.53 12.42
CA LEU A 14 -3.02 9.94 12.68
C LEU A 14 -2.95 10.76 11.38
N PRO A 15 -3.54 11.96 11.36
CA PRO A 15 -3.39 12.86 10.22
C PRO A 15 -1.96 13.42 10.15
N MET A 16 -1.27 13.19 9.05
CA MET A 16 0.05 13.77 8.83
C MET A 16 -0.06 15.22 8.40
N LYS A 17 0.57 16.11 9.14
CA LYS A 17 0.77 17.51 8.76
C LYS A 17 2.21 17.70 8.32
N VAL A 18 2.41 17.97 7.05
CA VAL A 18 3.74 18.19 6.48
C VAL A 18 4.10 19.66 6.52
N PRO A 19 5.33 20.05 6.91
CA PRO A 19 5.86 21.37 6.64
C PRO A 19 5.87 21.63 5.12
N VAL A 20 5.65 22.89 4.72
CA VAL A 20 5.69 23.28 3.31
C VAL A 20 7.12 23.15 2.79
N GLY A 21 7.42 22.05 2.16
CA GLY A 21 8.74 21.75 1.58
C GLY A 21 8.85 20.25 1.32
N ALA A 22 9.20 19.86 0.10
CA ALA A 22 9.40 18.45 -0.23
C ALA A 22 10.48 17.83 0.67
N ASN A 23 10.28 16.62 1.12
CA ASN A 23 11.22 15.83 1.92
C ASN A 23 11.63 16.43 3.29
N ALA A 24 10.80 17.28 3.90
CA ALA A 24 11.12 17.86 5.20
C ALA A 24 11.32 16.80 6.31
N TYR A 25 10.68 15.63 6.18
CA TYR A 25 10.88 14.51 7.11
C TYR A 25 12.12 13.66 6.81
N GLY A 26 12.60 13.63 5.56
CA GLY A 26 13.85 12.93 5.21
C GLY A 26 15.12 13.54 5.80
N SER A 27 15.01 14.69 6.48
CA SER A 27 16.09 15.36 7.20
C SER A 27 15.80 15.53 8.70
N ALA A 28 14.68 14.96 9.20
CA ALA A 28 14.37 14.97 10.62
C ALA A 28 15.14 13.86 11.35
N ASP A 29 15.59 14.13 12.57
CA ASP A 29 16.29 13.11 13.38
C ASP A 29 15.37 11.93 13.78
N ASN A 30 14.05 12.14 13.77
CA ASN A 30 13.05 11.13 14.08
C ASN A 30 11.75 11.40 13.30
N PHE A 31 11.12 10.37 12.78
CA PHE A 31 9.86 10.46 12.04
C PHE A 31 8.66 10.13 12.96
N LEU A 32 7.93 11.14 13.44
CA LEU A 32 6.74 11.00 14.31
C LEU A 32 6.97 10.14 15.59
N PRO A 33 7.99 10.43 16.40
CA PRO A 33 8.45 9.54 17.49
C PRO A 33 7.39 9.27 18.59
N GLY A 34 6.29 10.01 18.61
CA GLY A 34 5.18 9.81 19.55
C GLY A 34 4.01 8.99 19.00
N ALA A 35 4.11 8.53 17.74
CA ALA A 35 3.07 7.71 17.12
C ALA A 35 3.34 6.23 17.38
N THR A 36 2.26 5.47 17.57
CA THR A 36 2.30 4.00 17.52
C THR A 36 1.64 3.56 16.21
N THR A 37 2.34 2.77 15.43
CA THR A 37 1.84 2.29 14.14
C THR A 37 1.47 0.81 14.21
N ILE A 38 0.79 0.32 13.17
CA ILE A 38 0.56 -1.13 13.02
C ILE A 38 1.89 -1.90 12.99
N GLY A 39 2.95 -1.31 12.40
CA GLY A 39 4.28 -1.91 12.37
C GLY A 39 4.86 -2.10 13.77
N ASP A 40 4.75 -1.11 14.65
CA ASP A 40 5.21 -1.21 16.03
C ASP A 40 4.47 -2.32 16.77
N ILE A 41 3.14 -2.36 16.64
CA ILE A 41 2.28 -3.37 17.29
C ILE A 41 2.64 -4.78 16.80
N LEU A 42 2.78 -4.98 15.50
CA LEU A 42 3.06 -6.30 14.94
C LEU A 42 4.50 -6.75 15.21
N LYS A 43 5.47 -5.82 15.27
CA LYS A 43 6.85 -6.13 15.69
C LYS A 43 6.90 -6.68 17.10
N GLU A 44 6.18 -6.07 18.04
CA GLU A 44 6.06 -6.56 19.42
C GLU A 44 5.47 -7.98 19.50
N GLN A 45 4.64 -8.35 18.52
CA GLN A 45 4.06 -9.69 18.37
C GLN A 45 4.96 -10.67 17.59
N GLY A 46 6.18 -10.25 17.22
CA GLY A 46 7.17 -11.11 16.58
C GLY A 46 6.98 -11.30 15.06
N TYR A 47 6.21 -10.45 14.41
CA TYR A 47 6.05 -10.48 12.96
C TYR A 47 7.33 -10.09 12.23
N ASN A 48 7.64 -10.80 11.15
CA ASN A 48 8.60 -10.34 10.16
C ASN A 48 7.91 -9.31 9.25
N GLN A 49 8.53 -8.16 9.06
CA GLN A 49 7.93 -7.06 8.33
C GLN A 49 8.74 -6.68 7.10
N THR A 50 8.09 -6.56 5.96
CA THR A 50 8.68 -6.08 4.71
C THR A 50 7.79 -5.00 4.11
N VAL A 51 8.41 -3.92 3.62
CA VAL A 51 7.77 -2.92 2.77
C VAL A 51 8.47 -2.85 1.43
N MET A 52 7.70 -2.81 0.33
CA MET A 52 8.23 -2.86 -1.03
C MET A 52 7.72 -1.70 -1.88
N PHE A 53 8.66 -1.07 -2.61
CA PHE A 53 8.42 0.04 -3.53
C PHE A 53 9.12 -0.17 -4.85
N GLY A 54 8.47 0.16 -5.97
CA GLY A 54 9.17 0.31 -7.26
C GLY A 54 10.03 1.57 -7.33
N ALA A 55 9.83 2.52 -6.42
CA ALA A 55 10.51 3.80 -6.32
C ALA A 55 11.58 3.83 -5.21
N ASP A 56 12.30 4.93 -5.10
CA ASP A 56 13.25 5.20 -4.02
C ASP A 56 12.51 5.58 -2.73
N ALA A 57 12.64 4.78 -1.69
CA ALA A 57 11.96 4.96 -0.41
C ALA A 57 12.41 6.20 0.38
N SER A 58 13.55 6.82 0.02
CA SER A 58 13.98 8.07 0.66
C SER A 58 13.09 9.27 0.29
N PHE A 59 12.21 9.10 -0.71
CA PHE A 59 11.22 10.12 -1.03
C PHE A 59 10.23 10.32 0.11
N GLY A 60 10.14 11.56 0.61
CA GLY A 60 9.26 11.90 1.72
C GLY A 60 9.65 11.28 3.07
N GLY A 61 10.82 10.62 3.15
CA GLY A 61 11.29 9.97 4.37
C GLY A 61 10.59 8.65 4.69
N LEU A 62 10.05 7.97 3.69
CA LEU A 62 9.37 6.67 3.91
C LEU A 62 10.33 5.61 4.46
N ASP A 63 11.61 5.61 4.02
CA ASP A 63 12.64 4.76 4.59
C ASP A 63 12.75 4.96 6.11
N TYR A 64 12.93 6.19 6.58
CA TYR A 64 12.98 6.51 8.02
C TYR A 64 11.69 6.10 8.74
N PHE A 65 10.53 6.37 8.14
CA PHE A 65 9.26 6.01 8.75
C PHE A 65 9.13 4.51 9.00
N PHE A 66 9.44 3.69 8.00
CA PHE A 66 9.33 2.24 8.13
C PHE A 66 10.47 1.60 8.92
N GLU A 67 11.66 2.22 8.95
CA GLU A 67 12.74 1.79 9.86
C GLU A 67 12.38 2.06 11.32
N GLU A 68 11.92 3.26 11.64
CA GLU A 68 11.62 3.66 13.02
C GLU A 68 10.35 2.99 13.55
N HIS A 69 9.32 2.84 12.71
CA HIS A 69 8.01 2.32 13.09
C HIS A 69 7.77 0.87 12.66
N GLY A 70 8.53 -0.05 13.24
CA GLY A 70 8.35 -1.48 13.00
C GLY A 70 9.58 -2.20 12.45
N ASP A 71 10.67 -1.48 12.11
CA ASP A 71 11.95 -2.05 11.64
C ASP A 71 11.76 -2.98 10.44
N TYR A 72 11.09 -2.43 9.42
CA TYR A 72 10.79 -3.18 8.21
C TYR A 72 12.05 -3.48 7.38
N ASN A 73 12.07 -4.64 6.75
CA ASN A 73 12.94 -4.90 5.61
C ASN A 73 12.46 -4.05 4.43
N ILE A 74 13.21 -3.01 4.07
CA ILE A 74 12.84 -2.11 2.97
C ILE A 74 13.40 -2.66 1.66
N MET A 75 12.49 -2.97 0.73
CA MET A 75 12.79 -3.45 -0.62
C MET A 75 12.38 -2.39 -1.65
N ASP A 76 13.22 -1.41 -1.82
CA ASP A 76 13.03 -0.28 -2.72
C ASP A 76 13.85 -0.40 -4.02
N TYR A 77 13.81 0.64 -4.85
CA TYR A 77 14.57 0.72 -6.09
C TYR A 77 16.09 0.57 -5.89
N LYS A 78 16.66 1.16 -4.82
CA LYS A 78 18.10 1.04 -4.53
C LYS A 78 18.43 -0.39 -4.12
N ARG A 79 17.59 -0.97 -3.28
CA ARG A 79 17.76 -2.34 -2.81
C ARG A 79 17.62 -3.35 -3.98
N ALA A 80 16.69 -3.13 -4.90
CA ALA A 80 16.54 -3.98 -6.08
C ALA A 80 17.80 -4.01 -6.97
N LYS A 81 18.53 -2.90 -7.05
CA LYS A 81 19.85 -2.86 -7.71
C LYS A 81 20.93 -3.59 -6.92
N GLN A 82 20.99 -3.40 -5.61
CA GLN A 82 21.95 -4.07 -4.74
C GLN A 82 21.81 -5.59 -4.79
N ASP A 83 20.56 -6.06 -4.78
CA ASP A 83 20.23 -7.48 -4.85
C ASP A 83 20.29 -8.05 -6.27
N ASN A 84 20.63 -7.22 -7.28
CA ASN A 84 20.68 -7.56 -8.71
C ASN A 84 19.34 -8.07 -9.29
N PHE A 85 18.21 -7.64 -8.74
CA PHE A 85 16.90 -7.86 -9.33
C PHE A 85 16.74 -7.08 -10.63
N ILE A 86 17.31 -5.87 -10.67
CA ILE A 86 17.38 -5.04 -11.86
C ILE A 86 18.84 -4.63 -12.15
N PRO A 87 19.21 -4.38 -13.42
CA PRO A 87 20.52 -3.84 -13.79
C PRO A 87 20.81 -2.50 -13.10
N GLN A 88 22.09 -2.19 -12.90
CA GLN A 88 22.52 -0.96 -12.23
C GLN A 88 22.07 0.32 -12.97
N ASP A 89 21.98 0.27 -14.29
CA ASP A 89 21.52 1.34 -15.16
C ASP A 89 20.02 1.34 -15.43
N TYR A 90 19.28 0.35 -14.86
CA TYR A 90 17.83 0.27 -15.05
C TYR A 90 17.12 1.45 -14.37
N SER A 91 16.25 2.11 -15.13
CA SER A 91 15.37 3.17 -14.62
C SER A 91 14.15 3.28 -15.51
N VAL A 92 13.01 2.92 -14.98
CA VAL A 92 11.71 3.00 -15.62
C VAL A 92 10.73 3.68 -14.68
N TRP A 93 10.06 4.71 -15.15
CA TRP A 93 9.09 5.48 -14.38
C TRP A 93 9.74 6.09 -13.12
N TRP A 94 9.27 5.72 -11.93
CA TRP A 94 9.83 6.17 -10.64
C TRP A 94 11.00 5.29 -10.13
N GLY A 95 11.37 4.27 -10.88
CA GLY A 95 12.46 3.35 -10.54
C GLY A 95 12.34 2.06 -11.35
N TYR A 96 11.40 1.18 -11.01
CA TYR A 96 10.97 0.05 -11.82
C TYR A 96 9.44 -0.11 -11.76
N GLU A 97 8.87 -0.65 -12.84
CA GLU A 97 7.45 -0.78 -13.09
C GLU A 97 6.77 -1.87 -12.23
N ASP A 98 5.45 -1.78 -12.10
CA ASP A 98 4.63 -2.67 -11.28
C ASP A 98 4.71 -4.14 -11.72
N ASP A 99 4.94 -4.44 -13.01
CA ASP A 99 5.14 -5.81 -13.49
C ASP A 99 6.29 -6.50 -12.73
N LYS A 100 7.44 -5.82 -12.56
CA LYS A 100 8.57 -6.32 -11.77
C LYS A 100 8.28 -6.32 -10.28
N LEU A 101 7.58 -5.31 -9.80
CA LEU A 101 7.20 -5.21 -8.40
C LEU A 101 6.41 -6.45 -7.96
N TYR A 102 5.43 -6.89 -8.76
CA TYR A 102 4.66 -8.10 -8.47
C TYR A 102 5.52 -9.37 -8.50
N GLU A 103 6.49 -9.46 -9.41
CA GLU A 103 7.39 -10.62 -9.46
C GLU A 103 8.27 -10.71 -8.21
N TYR A 104 8.86 -9.59 -7.78
CA TYR A 104 9.69 -9.55 -6.57
C TYR A 104 8.85 -9.75 -5.30
N ALA A 105 7.62 -9.21 -5.28
CA ALA A 105 6.68 -9.45 -4.20
C ALA A 105 6.35 -10.94 -4.03
N LYS A 106 6.18 -11.70 -5.12
CA LYS A 106 5.99 -13.15 -5.06
C LYS A 106 7.20 -13.87 -4.47
N MET A 107 8.41 -13.44 -4.84
CA MET A 107 9.64 -14.02 -4.29
C MET A 107 9.74 -13.76 -2.79
N GLU A 108 9.50 -12.52 -2.35
CA GLU A 108 9.58 -12.14 -0.95
C GLU A 108 8.48 -12.81 -0.11
N LEU A 109 7.24 -12.85 -0.59
CA LEU A 109 6.15 -13.55 0.10
C LEU A 109 6.42 -15.06 0.23
N THR A 110 7.03 -15.68 -0.79
CA THR A 110 7.44 -17.09 -0.72
C THR A 110 8.53 -17.27 0.33
N ARG A 111 9.50 -16.36 0.42
CA ARG A 111 10.55 -16.37 1.43
C ARG A 111 9.97 -16.22 2.83
N LEU A 112 9.14 -15.22 3.06
CA LEU A 112 8.49 -14.93 4.34
C LEU A 112 7.61 -16.11 4.80
N ALA A 113 6.85 -16.70 3.90
CA ALA A 113 6.01 -17.86 4.20
C ALA A 113 6.81 -19.14 4.54
N GLY A 114 8.07 -19.20 4.15
CA GLY A 114 8.98 -20.29 4.51
C GLY A 114 9.64 -20.13 5.90
N GLU A 115 9.46 -19.00 6.55
CA GLU A 115 9.97 -18.74 7.89
C GLU A 115 8.96 -19.16 8.97
N ASP A 116 9.47 -19.56 10.13
CA ASP A 116 8.63 -19.96 11.28
C ASP A 116 8.17 -18.74 12.10
N LYS A 117 7.65 -17.74 11.39
CA LYS A 117 7.13 -16.50 12.01
C LYS A 117 5.99 -15.95 11.16
N PRO A 118 5.00 -15.29 11.77
CA PRO A 118 4.02 -14.52 11.01
C PRO A 118 4.70 -13.36 10.29
N PHE A 119 4.10 -12.90 9.19
CA PHE A 119 4.63 -11.78 8.43
C PHE A 119 3.59 -10.67 8.19
N TYR A 120 4.10 -9.46 8.06
CA TYR A 120 3.36 -8.30 7.58
C TYR A 120 4.08 -7.73 6.36
N PHE A 121 3.41 -7.78 5.22
CA PHE A 121 3.94 -7.34 3.94
C PHE A 121 3.15 -6.15 3.42
N VAL A 122 3.83 -5.05 3.12
CA VAL A 122 3.27 -3.83 2.53
C VAL A 122 3.87 -3.61 1.17
N MET A 123 3.06 -3.24 0.18
CA MET A 123 3.53 -2.92 -1.17
C MET A 123 2.77 -1.73 -1.73
N GLU A 124 3.49 -0.78 -2.35
CA GLU A 124 2.91 0.33 -3.08
C GLU A 124 3.17 0.17 -4.57
N THR A 125 2.10 0.19 -5.37
CA THR A 125 2.17 0.21 -6.85
C THR A 125 2.24 1.65 -7.33
N ALA A 126 3.00 1.93 -8.40
CA ALA A 126 3.28 3.28 -8.88
C ALA A 126 2.88 3.55 -10.34
N ASP A 127 2.57 2.54 -11.14
CA ASP A 127 2.28 2.74 -12.57
C ASP A 127 1.05 3.62 -12.82
N THR A 128 0.10 3.67 -11.88
CA THR A 128 -1.09 4.54 -11.96
C THR A 128 -0.85 5.97 -11.47
N HIS A 129 0.39 6.36 -11.11
CA HIS A 129 0.70 7.72 -10.70
C HIS A 129 0.52 8.71 -11.86
N PHE A 130 -0.01 9.91 -11.57
CA PHE A 130 -0.19 10.98 -12.56
C PHE A 130 1.15 11.64 -12.97
N PRO A 131 1.25 12.33 -14.12
CA PRO A 131 0.26 12.37 -15.20
C PRO A 131 0.28 11.12 -16.09
N ASP A 132 -0.89 10.74 -16.59
CA ASP A 132 -1.12 9.66 -17.56
C ASP A 132 -0.61 8.26 -17.19
N GLY A 133 0.10 8.09 -16.07
CA GLY A 133 0.66 6.83 -15.62
C GLY A 133 1.74 6.24 -16.53
N TYR A 134 2.31 5.12 -16.12
CA TYR A 134 3.21 4.32 -16.95
C TYR A 134 2.45 3.17 -17.61
N LEU A 135 2.49 3.14 -18.95
CA LEU A 135 1.86 2.07 -19.72
C LEU A 135 2.86 0.92 -19.94
N SER A 136 2.64 -0.18 -19.26
CA SER A 136 3.46 -1.39 -19.47
C SER A 136 3.47 -1.81 -20.94
N PRO A 137 4.61 -2.28 -21.48
CA PRO A 137 4.68 -2.88 -22.81
C PRO A 137 3.77 -4.12 -22.99
N ASN A 138 3.37 -4.74 -21.90
CA ASN A 138 2.46 -5.90 -21.89
C ASN A 138 0.98 -5.51 -21.91
N ALA A 139 0.68 -4.22 -21.75
CA ALA A 139 -0.69 -3.73 -21.65
C ALA A 139 -1.42 -3.78 -22.99
N LYS A 140 -2.70 -4.19 -22.95
CA LYS A 140 -3.64 -3.93 -24.04
C LYS A 140 -4.16 -2.51 -23.93
N THR A 141 -4.39 -1.86 -25.07
CA THR A 141 -4.83 -0.47 -25.16
C THR A 141 -6.23 -0.33 -25.77
N PRO A 142 -7.29 -0.83 -25.09
CA PRO A 142 -8.66 -0.76 -25.64
C PRO A 142 -9.27 0.64 -25.59
N PHE A 143 -8.65 1.60 -24.90
CA PHE A 143 -9.15 2.95 -24.73
C PHE A 143 -8.27 3.98 -25.43
N ASP A 144 -8.85 5.10 -25.86
CA ASP A 144 -8.13 6.19 -26.51
C ASP A 144 -7.19 6.93 -25.54
N LYS A 145 -7.57 7.05 -24.26
CA LYS A 145 -6.76 7.73 -23.25
C LYS A 145 -5.77 6.75 -22.59
N GLN A 146 -4.47 7.10 -22.60
CA GLN A 146 -3.42 6.28 -22.00
C GLN A 146 -3.73 5.93 -20.55
N TYR A 147 -4.14 6.90 -19.74
CA TYR A 147 -4.40 6.67 -18.31
C TYR A 147 -5.52 5.64 -18.07
N ALA A 148 -6.53 5.59 -18.97
CA ALA A 148 -7.55 4.54 -18.89
C ALA A 148 -6.96 3.13 -19.16
N ASN A 149 -6.02 3.02 -20.09
CA ASN A 149 -5.33 1.75 -20.39
C ASN A 149 -4.41 1.34 -19.22
N VAL A 150 -3.71 2.28 -18.61
CA VAL A 150 -2.88 2.04 -17.43
C VAL A 150 -3.73 1.51 -16.27
N ILE A 151 -4.84 2.18 -15.94
CA ILE A 151 -5.75 1.73 -14.86
C ILE A 151 -6.32 0.34 -15.21
N PHE A 152 -6.73 0.13 -16.44
CA PHE A 152 -7.30 -1.15 -16.88
C PHE A 152 -6.29 -2.29 -16.75
N TYR A 153 -5.04 -2.06 -17.14
CA TYR A 153 -3.97 -3.04 -17.02
C TYR A 153 -3.59 -3.29 -15.57
N SER A 154 -3.36 -2.23 -14.79
CA SER A 154 -2.97 -2.31 -13.39
C SER A 154 -3.98 -3.09 -12.53
N GLN A 155 -5.28 -2.88 -12.75
CA GLN A 155 -6.31 -3.68 -12.09
C GLN A 155 -6.21 -5.18 -12.42
N ALA A 156 -5.96 -5.52 -13.70
CA ALA A 156 -5.84 -6.91 -14.12
C ALA A 156 -4.62 -7.59 -13.48
N GLU A 157 -3.49 -6.89 -13.39
CA GLU A 157 -2.28 -7.41 -12.74
C GLU A 157 -2.48 -7.54 -11.21
N THR A 158 -3.12 -6.57 -10.57
CA THR A 158 -3.51 -6.68 -9.15
C THR A 158 -4.37 -7.93 -8.90
N VAL A 159 -5.38 -8.18 -9.75
CA VAL A 159 -6.22 -9.38 -9.62
C VAL A 159 -5.42 -10.67 -9.83
N LYS A 160 -4.48 -10.70 -10.78
CA LYS A 160 -3.59 -11.86 -10.98
C LYS A 160 -2.71 -12.11 -9.76
N PHE A 161 -2.15 -11.05 -9.16
CA PHE A 161 -1.33 -11.15 -7.96
C PHE A 161 -2.14 -11.67 -6.78
N VAL A 162 -3.33 -11.13 -6.54
CA VAL A 162 -4.23 -11.61 -5.48
C VAL A 162 -4.61 -13.08 -5.68
N ARG A 163 -4.93 -13.49 -6.90
CA ARG A 163 -5.23 -14.90 -7.20
C ARG A 163 -4.02 -15.81 -6.99
N TRP A 164 -2.83 -15.31 -7.28
CA TRP A 164 -1.61 -16.05 -6.97
C TRP A 164 -1.47 -16.23 -5.45
N ILE A 165 -1.66 -15.20 -4.64
CA ILE A 165 -1.66 -15.31 -3.16
C ILE A 165 -2.70 -16.33 -2.72
N GLN A 166 -3.92 -16.26 -3.27
CA GLN A 166 -5.01 -17.18 -2.93
C GLN A 166 -4.71 -18.64 -3.28
N SER A 167 -3.80 -18.89 -4.19
CA SER A 167 -3.35 -20.25 -4.55
C SER A 167 -2.22 -20.78 -3.67
N GLN A 168 -1.68 -19.97 -2.76
CA GLN A 168 -0.57 -20.36 -1.90
C GLN A 168 -1.09 -20.98 -0.58
N PRO A 169 -0.36 -21.95 -0.02
CA PRO A 169 -0.75 -22.58 1.27
C PRO A 169 -0.90 -21.56 2.41
N PHE A 170 -0.10 -20.49 2.43
CA PHE A 170 -0.14 -19.49 3.48
C PHE A 170 -1.40 -18.62 3.45
N TYR A 171 -2.19 -18.63 2.36
CA TYR A 171 -3.40 -17.82 2.25
C TYR A 171 -4.46 -18.18 3.29
N GLU A 172 -4.49 -19.41 3.75
CA GLU A 172 -5.44 -19.86 4.77
C GLU A 172 -5.40 -18.98 6.03
N ASN A 173 -4.19 -18.48 6.38
CA ASN A 173 -3.94 -17.64 7.56
C ASN A 173 -3.52 -16.21 7.18
N THR A 174 -3.88 -15.74 5.97
CA THR A 174 -3.47 -14.42 5.49
C THR A 174 -4.66 -13.55 5.16
N THR A 175 -4.74 -12.39 5.79
CA THR A 175 -5.67 -11.32 5.40
C THR A 175 -5.00 -10.42 4.37
N ILE A 176 -5.71 -10.11 3.27
CA ILE A 176 -5.23 -9.17 2.25
C ILE A 176 -6.05 -7.89 2.35
N VAL A 177 -5.36 -6.75 2.42
CA VAL A 177 -5.97 -5.43 2.41
C VAL A 177 -5.50 -4.68 1.16
N ILE A 178 -6.44 -4.18 0.36
CA ILE A 178 -6.17 -3.43 -0.87
C ILE A 178 -6.83 -2.06 -0.74
N ASN A 179 -6.02 -1.00 -0.82
CA ASN A 179 -6.50 0.37 -0.69
C ASN A 179 -6.01 1.24 -1.84
N GLY A 180 -6.86 2.19 -2.28
CA GLY A 180 -6.36 3.38 -2.95
C GLY A 180 -5.84 4.36 -1.90
N ASP A 181 -4.63 4.82 -2.06
CA ASP A 181 -3.97 5.75 -1.13
C ASP A 181 -4.64 7.13 -1.11
N HIS A 182 -4.96 7.67 -2.28
CA HIS A 182 -5.70 8.92 -2.45
C HIS A 182 -6.36 9.02 -3.83
N LEU A 183 -7.20 10.02 -4.02
CA LEU A 183 -7.79 10.31 -5.33
C LEU A 183 -6.71 10.74 -6.32
N SER A 184 -6.73 10.19 -7.54
CA SER A 184 -5.81 10.59 -8.59
C SER A 184 -5.83 12.11 -8.80
N MET A 185 -4.63 12.69 -8.96
CA MET A 185 -4.42 14.10 -9.24
C MET A 185 -4.42 14.44 -10.74
N ASP A 186 -4.71 13.48 -11.62
CA ASP A 186 -4.75 13.70 -13.06
C ASP A 186 -5.98 14.53 -13.46
N LYS A 187 -5.80 15.85 -13.49
CA LYS A 187 -6.87 16.80 -13.84
C LYS A 187 -7.33 16.65 -15.31
N ASN A 188 -6.43 16.27 -16.21
CA ASN A 188 -6.75 16.15 -17.63
C ASN A 188 -7.64 14.94 -17.90
N PHE A 189 -7.38 13.84 -17.22
CA PHE A 189 -8.19 12.63 -17.36
C PHE A 189 -9.64 12.86 -16.91
N PHE A 190 -9.84 13.57 -15.79
CA PHE A 190 -11.15 13.78 -15.18
C PHE A 190 -11.91 15.01 -15.67
N LYS A 191 -11.33 15.84 -16.56
CA LYS A 191 -11.93 17.12 -16.97
C LYS A 191 -13.31 16.99 -17.63
N ASP A 192 -13.56 15.86 -18.30
CA ASP A 192 -14.79 15.58 -19.06
C ASP A 192 -15.79 14.71 -18.28
N PHE A 193 -15.49 14.39 -17.00
CA PHE A 193 -16.41 13.62 -16.16
C PHE A 193 -17.59 14.47 -15.72
N ASP A 194 -18.72 13.83 -15.42
CA ASP A 194 -19.86 14.51 -14.81
C ASP A 194 -19.40 15.27 -13.55
N PRO A 195 -19.63 16.60 -13.46
CA PRO A 195 -19.22 17.39 -12.31
C PRO A 195 -19.86 16.92 -10.99
N ASN A 196 -20.97 16.18 -11.04
CA ASN A 196 -21.61 15.58 -9.88
C ASN A 196 -21.03 14.20 -9.52
N TYR A 197 -20.14 13.63 -10.32
CA TYR A 197 -19.53 12.35 -10.04
C TYR A 197 -18.59 12.44 -8.83
N ARG A 198 -18.99 11.82 -7.73
CA ARG A 198 -18.18 11.74 -6.51
C ARG A 198 -17.13 10.65 -6.65
N ARG A 199 -15.90 11.03 -6.84
CA ARG A 199 -14.76 10.10 -6.85
C ARG A 199 -14.49 9.58 -5.44
N THR A 200 -14.12 8.32 -5.33
CA THR A 200 -13.79 7.64 -4.07
C THR A 200 -12.53 6.80 -4.22
N CYS A 201 -11.86 6.51 -3.12
CA CYS A 201 -10.78 5.52 -3.10
C CYS A 201 -11.38 4.12 -2.94
N PHE A 202 -10.75 3.16 -3.61
CA PHE A 202 -11.11 1.75 -3.46
C PHE A 202 -10.59 1.21 -2.13
N ASN A 203 -11.37 0.34 -1.49
CA ASN A 203 -11.00 -0.36 -0.27
C ASN A 203 -11.61 -1.76 -0.29
N LEU A 204 -10.79 -2.78 -0.08
CA LEU A 204 -11.20 -4.17 -0.05
C LEU A 204 -10.36 -4.96 0.94
N ILE A 205 -11.03 -5.75 1.79
CA ILE A 205 -10.39 -6.69 2.70
C ILE A 205 -10.83 -8.10 2.31
N LEU A 206 -9.87 -8.98 2.09
CA LEU A 206 -10.10 -10.39 1.76
C LEU A 206 -9.60 -11.27 2.89
N ASN A 207 -10.35 -12.32 3.17
CA ASN A 207 -10.05 -13.30 4.21
C ASN A 207 -9.83 -12.68 5.62
N PRO A 208 -10.70 -11.75 6.07
CA PRO A 208 -10.61 -11.25 7.44
C PRO A 208 -10.99 -12.34 8.45
N THR A 209 -10.64 -12.15 9.71
CA THR A 209 -11.10 -13.06 10.77
C THR A 209 -12.64 -13.06 10.88
N PRO A 210 -13.26 -14.17 11.29
CA PRO A 210 -14.74 -14.29 11.33
C PRO A 210 -15.44 -13.18 12.13
N ASN A 211 -14.83 -12.68 13.18
CA ASN A 211 -15.41 -11.63 14.03
C ASN A 211 -15.61 -10.29 13.31
N CYS A 212 -14.86 -10.02 12.24
CA CYS A 212 -15.00 -8.79 11.44
C CYS A 212 -16.25 -8.74 10.58
N THR A 213 -16.84 -9.90 10.28
CA THR A 213 -17.99 -10.02 9.37
C THR A 213 -19.33 -10.12 10.10
N SER A 214 -19.33 -10.16 11.42
CA SER A 214 -20.50 -10.42 12.25
C SER A 214 -21.32 -9.17 12.64
N ALA A 215 -20.92 -7.98 12.19
CA ALA A 215 -21.69 -6.77 12.45
C ALA A 215 -23.06 -6.83 11.73
N PRO A 216 -24.18 -6.61 12.44
CA PRO A 216 -25.52 -6.78 11.87
C PRO A 216 -25.88 -5.76 10.77
N ASP A 217 -25.08 -4.72 10.58
CA ASP A 217 -25.27 -3.69 9.55
C ASP A 217 -24.01 -3.61 8.64
N THR A 218 -23.63 -4.75 8.06
CA THR A 218 -22.51 -4.78 7.10
C THR A 218 -22.93 -4.17 5.78
N ARG A 219 -22.53 -2.93 5.57
CA ARG A 219 -22.59 -2.28 4.25
C ARG A 219 -21.41 -2.73 3.43
N PHE A 220 -21.61 -3.63 2.50
CA PHE A 220 -20.57 -4.10 1.58
C PHE A 220 -20.19 -3.06 0.50
N HIS A 221 -21.02 -2.02 0.32
CA HIS A 221 -20.83 -1.01 -0.71
C HIS A 221 -21.08 0.40 -0.16
N ASN A 222 -20.36 1.38 -0.69
CA ASN A 222 -20.52 2.81 -0.38
C ASN A 222 -20.34 3.16 1.11
N ARG A 223 -19.49 2.42 1.81
CA ARG A 223 -19.13 2.74 3.18
C ARG A 223 -18.24 3.97 3.19
N GLU A 224 -18.60 4.96 4.00
CA GLU A 224 -17.76 6.14 4.20
C GLU A 224 -16.59 5.80 5.14
N TRP A 225 -15.38 6.18 4.74
CA TRP A 225 -14.16 5.97 5.52
C TRP A 225 -13.11 7.02 5.17
N ALA A 226 -12.13 7.18 6.03
CA ALA A 226 -10.94 7.99 5.82
C ALA A 226 -9.69 7.13 6.01
N THR A 227 -8.53 7.60 5.54
CA THR A 227 -7.27 6.84 5.62
C THR A 227 -6.86 6.48 7.06
N PHE A 228 -7.20 7.30 8.04
CA PHE A 228 -6.92 7.00 9.45
C PHE A 228 -7.85 5.98 10.09
N ASP A 229 -8.94 5.60 9.45
CA ASP A 229 -9.79 4.50 9.90
C ASP A 229 -9.14 3.13 9.58
N MET A 230 -8.10 3.13 8.72
CA MET A 230 -7.46 1.90 8.28
C MET A 230 -6.66 1.19 9.39
N LEU A 231 -6.00 1.92 10.29
CA LEU A 231 -5.29 1.29 11.41
C LEU A 231 -6.22 0.38 12.24
N PRO A 232 -7.32 0.88 12.84
CA PRO A 232 -8.22 0.02 13.61
C PRO A 232 -8.90 -1.03 12.73
N THR A 233 -9.20 -0.73 11.47
CA THR A 233 -9.82 -1.68 10.54
C THR A 233 -8.88 -2.83 10.19
N MET A 234 -7.61 -2.57 9.90
CA MET A 234 -6.61 -3.60 9.63
C MET A 234 -6.37 -4.49 10.86
N LEU A 235 -6.20 -3.89 12.04
CA LEU A 235 -6.02 -4.63 13.29
C LEU A 235 -7.24 -5.52 13.58
N ALA A 236 -8.46 -5.00 13.45
CA ALA A 236 -9.67 -5.79 13.62
C ALA A 236 -9.76 -6.93 12.59
N SER A 237 -9.33 -6.70 11.34
CA SER A 237 -9.39 -7.71 10.28
C SER A 237 -8.51 -8.94 10.54
N ILE A 238 -7.49 -8.81 11.38
CA ILE A 238 -6.63 -9.91 11.83
C ILE A 238 -6.95 -10.39 13.25
N GLY A 239 -8.10 -9.96 13.82
CA GLY A 239 -8.61 -10.42 15.10
C GLY A 239 -8.09 -9.70 16.33
N VAL A 240 -7.42 -8.56 16.17
CA VAL A 240 -6.99 -7.73 17.31
C VAL A 240 -8.20 -7.01 17.91
N GLU A 241 -8.42 -7.19 19.19
CA GLU A 241 -9.40 -6.43 19.97
C GLU A 241 -8.77 -5.14 20.46
N ILE A 242 -9.40 -4.00 20.16
CA ILE A 242 -8.93 -2.69 20.57
C ILE A 242 -9.82 -2.19 21.71
N GLU A 243 -9.25 -2.06 22.91
CA GLU A 243 -9.94 -1.51 24.07
C GLU A 243 -9.85 0.02 24.14
N GLY A 244 -10.87 0.64 24.72
CA GLY A 244 -10.90 2.09 24.99
C GLY A 244 -11.33 2.97 23.83
N ASN A 245 -11.07 4.28 23.96
CA ASN A 245 -11.38 5.27 22.93
C ASN A 245 -10.37 5.17 21.79
N LYS A 246 -10.88 5.10 20.56
CA LYS A 246 -10.07 4.92 19.35
C LYS A 246 -10.02 6.23 18.57
N LEU A 247 -8.87 6.50 17.98
CA LEU A 247 -8.79 7.41 16.85
C LEU A 247 -9.13 6.60 15.59
N GLY A 248 -10.04 7.13 14.79
CA GLY A 248 -10.62 6.38 13.68
C GLY A 248 -11.85 5.56 14.10
N ILE A 249 -12.71 5.35 13.16
CA ILE A 249 -14.01 4.64 13.31
C ILE A 249 -14.10 3.42 12.40
N GLY A 250 -12.95 2.75 12.25
CA GLY A 250 -12.86 1.54 11.43
C GLY A 250 -13.93 0.48 11.71
#